data_ed24341abda2e421c18468c49095f781
#
_entry.id   ed24341abda2e421c18468c49095f781
#
_cell.length_a   1.000
_cell.length_b   1.000
_cell.length_c   1.000
_cell.angle_alpha   90.00
_cell.angle_beta   90.00
_cell.angle_gamma   90.00
#
_symmetry.space_group_name_H-M   'P 1'
#
loop_
_entity.id
_entity.type
_entity.pdbx_description
1 polymer ?
#
loop_
_entity_poly.entity_id
_entity_poly.type
_entity_poly.pdbx_seq_one_letter_code
_entity_poly.pdbx_strand_id
1 'polypeptide(L)'
;EGVTSLEIKSGYGLDTKNEVRMLQVARALEQHNAIGVSTTFLGAHSIPNEYEARPQDYIDLVCEQMIPEIARLGLADAVDAFCETIAFSPAQTAQVFDQAKAHNLPVKLHADQLSDSGGAKLAADYGALSADHIEYSSEQGIAAMAEAGVTAVLLPGAFYTLRETQQPPLELLRRYKVPIAIATDANPGSSPTTSLLLMVNMACTLFRMLPSESFAGVTINAAKALGLDHDRGSLEVGKRADFALWDIHEMSELGYWVGVNPCTGRVKNGVYIPH
;
A
#
# COMPACT_ATOMS: atom_id res chain seq x y z
N GLU A 1 -4.96 -5.33 16.85
CA GLU A 1 -5.62 -4.05 16.52
C GLU A 1 -6.78 -4.24 15.52
N GLY A 2 -7.47 -5.38 15.51
CA GLY A 2 -8.67 -5.58 14.68
C GLY A 2 -8.46 -5.81 13.19
N VAL A 3 -7.23 -5.87 12.70
CA VAL A 3 -6.93 -6.09 11.27
C VAL A 3 -7.38 -7.49 10.85
N THR A 4 -8.18 -7.56 9.78
CA THR A 4 -8.69 -8.81 9.20
C THR A 4 -8.04 -9.16 7.88
N SER A 5 -7.48 -8.17 7.18
CA SER A 5 -6.72 -8.33 5.94
C SER A 5 -5.54 -7.37 5.93
N LEU A 6 -4.42 -7.81 5.40
CA LEU A 6 -3.23 -6.98 5.24
C LEU A 6 -2.52 -7.27 3.92
N GLU A 7 -1.72 -6.32 3.47
CA GLU A 7 -0.78 -6.49 2.38
C GLU A 7 0.62 -6.74 2.92
N ILE A 8 1.34 -7.65 2.27
CA ILE A 8 2.77 -7.85 2.48
C ILE A 8 3.48 -7.69 1.14
N LYS A 9 4.38 -6.72 1.07
CA LYS A 9 5.22 -6.48 -0.10
C LYS A 9 6.57 -7.17 0.08
N SER A 10 7.13 -7.72 -1.01
CA SER A 10 8.55 -8.11 -1.08
C SER A 10 9.43 -6.86 -1.30
N GLY A 11 10.61 -6.99 -1.89
CA GLY A 11 11.43 -5.82 -2.30
C GLY A 11 12.72 -5.62 -1.50
N TYR A 12 13.06 -6.55 -0.64
CA TYR A 12 14.32 -6.56 0.11
C TYR A 12 15.24 -7.72 -0.30
N GLY A 13 14.76 -8.63 -1.13
CA GLY A 13 15.53 -9.74 -1.65
C GLY A 13 16.45 -9.33 -2.80
N LEU A 14 15.94 -8.48 -3.68
CA LEU A 14 16.61 -7.89 -4.83
C LEU A 14 17.25 -8.90 -5.80
N ASP A 15 16.88 -10.16 -5.71
CA ASP A 15 17.16 -11.23 -6.65
C ASP A 15 15.97 -12.18 -6.74
N THR A 16 15.89 -12.96 -7.82
CA THR A 16 14.76 -13.85 -8.10
C THR A 16 14.48 -14.83 -6.96
N LYS A 17 15.53 -15.45 -6.40
CA LYS A 17 15.37 -16.48 -5.37
C LYS A 17 14.83 -15.91 -4.05
N ASN A 18 15.39 -14.77 -3.62
CA ASN A 18 15.02 -14.17 -2.35
C ASN A 18 13.65 -13.47 -2.44
N GLU A 19 13.32 -12.81 -3.55
CA GLU A 19 11.99 -12.23 -3.78
C GLU A 19 10.90 -13.32 -3.78
N VAL A 20 11.11 -14.44 -4.48
CA VAL A 20 10.22 -15.59 -4.46
C VAL A 20 10.05 -16.14 -3.03
N ARG A 21 11.16 -16.28 -2.28
CA ARG A 21 11.11 -16.75 -0.89
C ARG A 21 10.31 -15.82 0.02
N MET A 22 10.47 -14.50 -0.12
CA MET A 22 9.72 -13.52 0.67
C MET A 22 8.21 -13.66 0.43
N LEU A 23 7.79 -13.75 -0.82
CA LEU A 23 6.38 -13.91 -1.18
C LEU A 23 5.81 -15.28 -0.73
N GLN A 24 6.59 -16.35 -0.81
CA GLN A 24 6.21 -17.66 -0.27
C GLN A 24 5.96 -17.61 1.23
N VAL A 25 6.83 -16.95 1.99
CA VAL A 25 6.65 -16.77 3.43
C VAL A 25 5.43 -15.91 3.73
N ALA A 26 5.23 -14.83 2.99
CA ALA A 26 4.04 -13.98 3.14
C ALA A 26 2.74 -14.77 2.91
N ARG A 27 2.66 -15.57 1.85
CA ARG A 27 1.50 -16.46 1.59
C ARG A 27 1.27 -17.49 2.69
N ALA A 28 2.34 -18.05 3.25
CA ALA A 28 2.23 -19.05 4.31
C ALA A 28 1.62 -18.47 5.61
N LEU A 29 1.77 -17.18 5.86
CA LEU A 29 1.18 -16.53 7.04
C LEU A 29 -0.34 -16.61 7.07
N GLU A 30 -1.02 -16.55 5.92
CA GLU A 30 -2.47 -16.71 5.83
C GLU A 30 -2.92 -18.10 6.29
N GLN A 31 -2.12 -19.14 6.03
CA GLN A 31 -2.45 -20.51 6.40
C GLN A 31 -2.36 -20.78 7.91
N HIS A 32 -1.52 -20.00 8.61
CA HIS A 32 -1.24 -20.18 10.04
C HIS A 32 -1.92 -19.14 10.93
N ASN A 33 -2.49 -18.10 10.33
CA ASN A 33 -3.10 -16.99 11.06
C ASN A 33 -4.50 -16.71 10.53
N ALA A 34 -5.39 -16.33 11.41
CA ALA A 34 -6.75 -15.92 11.03
C ALA A 34 -6.73 -14.48 10.48
N ILE A 35 -5.99 -14.26 9.39
CA ILE A 35 -5.87 -12.99 8.68
C ILE A 35 -5.75 -13.25 7.18
N GLY A 36 -6.39 -12.45 6.34
CA GLY A 36 -6.19 -12.50 4.89
C GLY A 36 -4.90 -11.78 4.50
N VAL A 37 -4.12 -12.37 3.61
CA VAL A 37 -2.86 -11.79 3.12
C VAL A 37 -2.94 -11.54 1.62
N SER A 38 -2.81 -10.27 1.22
CA SER A 38 -2.53 -9.89 -0.16
C SER A 38 -1.02 -9.73 -0.32
N THR A 39 -0.44 -10.34 -1.34
CA THR A 39 1.00 -10.28 -1.58
C THR A 39 1.31 -9.43 -2.79
N THR A 40 2.28 -8.50 -2.63
CA THR A 40 2.69 -7.60 -3.70
C THR A 40 4.18 -7.78 -3.97
N PHE A 41 4.52 -8.04 -5.22
CA PHE A 41 5.91 -8.09 -5.66
C PHE A 41 6.44 -6.67 -5.84
N LEU A 42 7.49 -6.32 -5.11
CA LEU A 42 8.17 -5.02 -5.14
C LEU A 42 9.67 -5.19 -5.47
N GLY A 43 10.02 -6.01 -6.46
CA GLY A 43 11.43 -6.21 -6.84
C GLY A 43 12.10 -4.92 -7.36
N ALA A 44 11.34 -4.04 -7.99
CA ALA A 44 11.81 -2.72 -8.38
C ALA A 44 11.72 -1.70 -7.22
N HIS A 45 12.34 -2.02 -6.05
CA HIS A 45 12.34 -1.20 -4.85
C HIS A 45 13.59 -0.34 -4.73
N SER A 46 14.76 -0.94 -4.89
CA SER A 46 16.04 -0.23 -4.90
C SER A 46 17.01 -0.89 -5.87
N ILE A 47 18.03 -0.15 -6.28
CA ILE A 47 19.07 -0.68 -7.16
C ILE A 47 20.13 -1.39 -6.29
N PRO A 48 20.34 -2.71 -6.46
CA PRO A 48 21.39 -3.43 -5.74
C PRO A 48 22.78 -2.87 -6.09
N ASN A 49 23.71 -2.91 -5.14
CA ASN A 49 25.08 -2.38 -5.31
C ASN A 49 25.77 -2.89 -6.57
N GLU A 50 25.59 -4.18 -6.91
CA GLU A 50 26.16 -4.80 -8.11
C GLU A 50 25.59 -4.26 -9.43
N TYR A 51 24.48 -3.53 -9.37
CA TYR A 51 23.81 -2.91 -10.52
C TYR A 51 23.88 -1.38 -10.52
N GLU A 52 24.54 -0.72 -9.56
CA GLU A 52 24.63 0.75 -9.47
C GLU A 52 25.10 1.41 -10.79
N ALA A 53 26.11 0.81 -11.45
CA ALA A 53 26.65 1.31 -12.71
C ALA A 53 25.78 0.97 -13.94
N ARG A 54 24.76 0.13 -13.81
CA ARG A 54 23.94 -0.41 -14.90
C ARG A 54 22.53 -0.74 -14.41
N PRO A 55 21.77 0.27 -13.94
CA PRO A 55 20.44 0.07 -13.37
C PRO A 55 19.45 -0.55 -14.37
N GLN A 56 19.66 -0.37 -15.67
CA GLN A 56 18.81 -0.98 -16.68
C GLN A 56 18.93 -2.51 -16.68
N ASP A 57 20.13 -3.07 -16.51
CA ASP A 57 20.30 -4.52 -16.43
C ASP A 57 19.51 -5.14 -15.25
N TYR A 58 19.35 -4.37 -14.16
CA TYR A 58 18.52 -4.81 -13.05
C TYR A 58 17.01 -4.77 -13.40
N ILE A 59 16.55 -3.75 -14.09
CA ILE A 59 15.17 -3.70 -14.58
C ILE A 59 14.91 -4.84 -15.58
N ASP A 60 15.87 -5.15 -16.45
CA ASP A 60 15.77 -6.28 -17.36
C ASP A 60 15.65 -7.60 -16.57
N LEU A 61 16.42 -7.77 -15.49
CA LEU A 61 16.30 -8.94 -14.58
C LEU A 61 14.89 -9.01 -13.92
N VAL A 62 14.37 -7.87 -13.44
CA VAL A 62 13.01 -7.79 -12.87
C VAL A 62 11.97 -8.19 -13.90
N CYS A 63 12.06 -7.64 -15.11
CA CYS A 63 11.08 -7.84 -16.17
C CYS A 63 11.15 -9.24 -16.80
N GLU A 64 12.36 -9.73 -17.08
CA GLU A 64 12.54 -10.95 -17.87
C GLU A 64 12.59 -12.23 -17.03
N GLN A 65 12.92 -12.13 -15.74
CA GLN A 65 13.08 -13.29 -14.87
C GLN A 65 12.17 -13.25 -13.64
N MET A 66 12.17 -12.15 -12.85
CA MET A 66 11.44 -12.14 -11.58
C MET A 66 9.93 -12.16 -11.78
N ILE A 67 9.37 -11.22 -12.55
CA ILE A 67 7.92 -11.14 -12.78
C ILE A 67 7.38 -12.42 -13.42
N PRO A 68 7.97 -12.98 -14.50
CA PRO A 68 7.52 -14.22 -15.08
C PRO A 68 7.53 -15.41 -14.09
N GLU A 69 8.58 -15.55 -13.29
CA GLU A 69 8.67 -16.63 -12.31
C GLU A 69 7.63 -16.49 -11.18
N ILE A 70 7.45 -15.28 -10.66
CA ILE A 70 6.47 -14.98 -9.61
C ILE A 70 5.05 -15.20 -10.11
N ALA A 71 4.76 -14.76 -11.34
CA ALA A 71 3.47 -15.01 -11.99
C ALA A 71 3.22 -16.50 -12.22
N ARG A 72 4.21 -17.23 -12.73
CA ARG A 72 4.14 -18.69 -12.92
C ARG A 72 3.86 -19.45 -11.63
N LEU A 73 4.39 -18.99 -10.51
CA LEU A 73 4.20 -19.58 -9.18
C LEU A 73 2.91 -19.10 -8.49
N GLY A 74 2.22 -18.10 -9.01
CA GLY A 74 1.00 -17.52 -8.41
C GLY A 74 1.28 -16.86 -7.06
N LEU A 75 2.44 -16.23 -6.90
CA LEU A 75 2.90 -15.71 -5.61
C LEU A 75 2.55 -14.25 -5.35
N ALA A 76 2.14 -13.47 -6.35
CA ALA A 76 1.77 -12.07 -6.19
C ALA A 76 0.35 -11.80 -6.68
N ASP A 77 -0.36 -10.94 -5.96
CA ASP A 77 -1.67 -10.39 -6.34
C ASP A 77 -1.52 -9.06 -7.09
N ALA A 78 -0.37 -8.38 -6.91
CA ALA A 78 -0.02 -7.14 -7.60
C ALA A 78 1.50 -7.02 -7.76
N VAL A 79 1.93 -6.11 -8.64
CA VAL A 79 3.31 -5.68 -8.82
C VAL A 79 3.41 -4.21 -8.44
N ASP A 80 4.48 -3.85 -7.75
CA ASP A 80 4.76 -2.49 -7.30
C ASP A 80 6.18 -2.07 -7.71
N ALA A 81 6.43 -0.78 -7.78
CA ALA A 81 7.74 -0.22 -8.08
C ALA A 81 7.95 1.08 -7.28
N PHE A 82 9.19 1.47 -7.07
CA PHE A 82 9.53 2.76 -6.47
C PHE A 82 10.00 3.73 -7.55
N CYS A 83 9.10 4.61 -7.98
CA CYS A 83 9.35 5.64 -8.98
C CYS A 83 9.82 6.92 -8.29
N GLU A 84 11.14 7.09 -8.17
CA GLU A 84 11.73 8.24 -7.50
C GLU A 84 13.16 8.49 -8.00
N THR A 85 13.66 9.69 -7.80
CA THR A 85 15.02 10.10 -8.22
C THR A 85 16.14 9.23 -7.66
N ILE A 86 15.92 8.65 -6.49
CA ILE A 86 16.88 7.75 -5.82
C ILE A 86 16.70 6.28 -6.19
N ALA A 87 15.70 5.93 -6.99
CA ALA A 87 15.38 4.56 -7.36
C ALA A 87 15.20 4.42 -8.89
N PHE A 88 13.97 4.29 -9.37
CA PHE A 88 13.71 4.05 -10.78
C PHE A 88 12.99 5.22 -11.46
N SER A 89 13.38 5.50 -12.70
CA SER A 89 12.73 6.52 -13.53
C SER A 89 11.33 6.09 -13.97
N PRO A 90 10.45 7.02 -14.36
CA PRO A 90 9.14 6.69 -14.92
C PRO A 90 9.21 5.73 -16.12
N ALA A 91 10.24 5.86 -16.96
CA ALA A 91 10.44 4.98 -18.12
C ALA A 91 10.78 3.53 -17.71
N GLN A 92 11.61 3.35 -16.69
CA GLN A 92 11.94 2.03 -16.12
C GLN A 92 10.74 1.42 -15.42
N THR A 93 10.00 2.23 -14.64
CA THR A 93 8.76 1.80 -13.99
C THR A 93 7.71 1.36 -15.01
N ALA A 94 7.58 2.07 -16.12
CA ALA A 94 6.69 1.68 -17.22
C ALA A 94 7.04 0.29 -17.79
N GLN A 95 8.33 -0.05 -17.93
CA GLN A 95 8.75 -1.39 -18.39
C GLN A 95 8.31 -2.48 -17.39
N VAL A 96 8.46 -2.24 -16.10
CA VAL A 96 7.99 -3.15 -15.03
C VAL A 96 6.46 -3.34 -15.12
N PHE A 97 5.72 -2.28 -15.33
CA PHE A 97 4.26 -2.32 -15.44
C PHE A 97 3.77 -2.97 -16.73
N ASP A 98 4.47 -2.80 -17.84
CA ASP A 98 4.17 -3.51 -19.09
C ASP A 98 4.31 -5.02 -18.91
N GLN A 99 5.36 -5.46 -18.20
CA GLN A 99 5.54 -6.88 -17.87
C GLN A 99 4.49 -7.39 -16.88
N ALA A 100 4.15 -6.62 -15.85
CA ALA A 100 3.06 -6.99 -14.94
C ALA A 100 1.74 -7.21 -15.69
N LYS A 101 1.38 -6.28 -16.60
CA LYS A 101 0.18 -6.38 -17.44
C LYS A 101 0.23 -7.58 -18.39
N ALA A 102 1.38 -7.89 -18.98
CA ALA A 102 1.55 -9.07 -19.83
C ALA A 102 1.26 -10.39 -19.08
N HIS A 103 1.44 -10.38 -17.75
CA HIS A 103 1.12 -11.50 -16.86
C HIS A 103 -0.23 -11.35 -16.13
N ASN A 104 -1.08 -10.38 -16.51
CA ASN A 104 -2.37 -10.10 -15.89
C ASN A 104 -2.27 -9.75 -14.40
N LEU A 105 -1.18 -9.16 -13.96
CA LEU A 105 -0.99 -8.67 -12.59
C LEU A 105 -1.35 -7.19 -12.52
N PRO A 106 -2.26 -6.78 -11.61
CA PRO A 106 -2.50 -5.38 -11.30
C PRO A 106 -1.22 -4.70 -10.82
N VAL A 107 -1.17 -3.38 -10.97
CA VAL A 107 0.00 -2.60 -10.55
C VAL A 107 -0.33 -1.61 -9.43
N LYS A 108 0.68 -1.24 -8.67
CA LYS A 108 0.71 -0.23 -7.60
C LYS A 108 1.99 0.58 -7.76
N LEU A 109 2.11 1.72 -7.10
CA LEU A 109 3.29 2.56 -7.24
C LEU A 109 3.61 3.32 -5.95
N HIS A 110 4.87 3.22 -5.48
CA HIS A 110 5.44 4.23 -4.59
C HIS A 110 5.81 5.44 -5.46
N ALA A 111 5.13 6.56 -5.26
CA ALA A 111 5.13 7.68 -6.19
C ALA A 111 5.33 9.01 -5.48
N ASP A 112 6.16 9.88 -6.07
CA ASP A 112 6.27 11.29 -5.71
C ASP A 112 6.47 11.50 -4.18
N GLN A 113 7.28 10.63 -3.55
CA GLN A 113 7.58 10.70 -2.11
C GLN A 113 8.54 11.84 -1.78
N LEU A 114 9.58 12.02 -2.61
CA LEU A 114 10.67 12.97 -2.37
C LEU A 114 10.73 14.07 -3.43
N SER A 115 10.08 13.86 -4.59
CA SER A 115 10.04 14.81 -5.70
C SER A 115 8.81 14.55 -6.59
N ASP A 116 8.37 15.56 -7.33
CA ASP A 116 7.37 15.38 -8.40
C ASP A 116 8.06 14.72 -9.62
N SER A 117 8.10 13.41 -9.64
CA SER A 117 8.64 12.61 -10.73
C SER A 117 7.58 12.26 -11.79
N GLY A 118 6.32 12.69 -11.60
CA GLY A 118 5.18 12.30 -12.42
C GLY A 118 4.68 10.88 -12.13
N GLY A 119 5.01 10.34 -10.97
CA GLY A 119 4.62 8.99 -10.53
C GLY A 119 3.11 8.84 -10.40
N ALA A 120 2.42 9.83 -9.81
CA ALA A 120 0.97 9.82 -9.71
C ALA A 120 0.28 9.75 -11.08
N LYS A 121 0.78 10.50 -12.05
CA LYS A 121 0.29 10.46 -13.45
C LYS A 121 0.56 9.08 -14.08
N LEU A 122 1.76 8.52 -13.88
CA LEU A 122 2.11 7.19 -14.39
C LEU A 122 1.20 6.11 -13.78
N ALA A 123 0.95 6.15 -12.48
CA ALA A 123 0.02 5.24 -11.81
C ALA A 123 -1.39 5.32 -12.44
N ALA A 124 -1.86 6.52 -12.75
CA ALA A 124 -3.13 6.75 -13.44
C ALA A 124 -3.13 6.17 -14.86
N ASP A 125 -2.08 6.40 -15.65
CA ASP A 125 -1.97 5.91 -17.03
C ASP A 125 -1.99 4.38 -17.11
N TYR A 126 -1.50 3.73 -16.06
CA TYR A 126 -1.51 2.28 -15.96
C TYR A 126 -2.76 1.71 -15.28
N GLY A 127 -3.65 2.53 -14.75
CA GLY A 127 -4.82 2.11 -13.99
C GLY A 127 -4.43 1.36 -12.73
N ALA A 128 -3.44 1.88 -11.99
CA ALA A 128 -2.93 1.27 -10.78
C ALA A 128 -4.01 1.17 -9.70
N LEU A 129 -3.92 0.17 -8.84
CA LEU A 129 -4.80 0.04 -7.67
C LEU A 129 -4.55 1.18 -6.67
N SER A 130 -3.28 1.53 -6.47
CA SER A 130 -2.88 2.63 -5.59
C SER A 130 -1.63 3.35 -6.06
N ALA A 131 -1.49 4.60 -5.58
CA ALA A 131 -0.25 5.35 -5.54
C ALA A 131 0.04 5.69 -4.08
N ASP A 132 1.18 5.23 -3.59
CA ASP A 132 1.58 5.29 -2.19
C ASP A 132 2.55 6.47 -1.99
N HIS A 133 2.54 7.14 -0.83
CA HIS A 133 3.23 8.38 -0.46
C HIS A 133 2.56 9.63 -1.04
N ILE A 134 2.93 10.07 -2.25
CA ILE A 134 2.35 11.18 -3.02
C ILE A 134 2.54 12.60 -2.42
N GLU A 135 3.47 12.79 -1.48
CA GLU A 135 3.72 14.06 -0.81
C GLU A 135 4.01 15.20 -1.80
N TYR A 136 4.69 14.90 -2.90
CA TYR A 136 5.09 15.87 -3.94
C TYR A 136 4.26 15.82 -5.21
N SER A 137 3.17 15.02 -5.23
CA SER A 137 2.34 14.90 -6.43
C SER A 137 1.70 16.23 -6.84
N SER A 138 1.80 16.57 -8.13
CA SER A 138 1.18 17.75 -8.70
C SER A 138 -0.34 17.63 -8.78
N GLU A 139 -1.03 18.78 -8.91
CA GLU A 139 -2.48 18.81 -9.13
C GLU A 139 -2.88 18.02 -10.38
N GLN A 140 -2.07 18.03 -11.43
CA GLN A 140 -2.32 17.24 -12.63
C GLN A 140 -2.25 15.73 -12.36
N GLY A 141 -1.27 15.28 -11.54
CA GLY A 141 -1.16 13.89 -11.14
C GLY A 141 -2.37 13.44 -10.32
N ILE A 142 -2.79 14.24 -9.34
CA ILE A 142 -3.97 13.97 -8.51
C ILE A 142 -5.26 13.93 -9.34
N ALA A 143 -5.42 14.85 -10.29
CA ALA A 143 -6.59 14.84 -11.19
C ALA A 143 -6.61 13.57 -12.05
N ALA A 144 -5.48 13.15 -12.58
CA ALA A 144 -5.37 11.90 -13.34
C ALA A 144 -5.69 10.66 -12.49
N MET A 145 -5.21 10.61 -11.23
CA MET A 145 -5.58 9.54 -10.29
C MET A 145 -7.09 9.46 -10.07
N ALA A 146 -7.75 10.60 -9.90
CA ALA A 146 -9.20 10.65 -9.73
C ALA A 146 -9.95 10.10 -10.94
N GLU A 147 -9.55 10.49 -12.15
CA GLU A 147 -10.16 10.01 -13.40
C GLU A 147 -9.96 8.50 -13.61
N ALA A 148 -8.80 7.99 -13.24
CA ALA A 148 -8.47 6.58 -13.35
C ALA A 148 -8.98 5.71 -12.18
N GLY A 149 -9.50 6.31 -11.11
CA GLY A 149 -9.98 5.60 -9.91
C GLY A 149 -8.86 5.05 -9.02
N VAL A 150 -7.64 5.59 -9.14
CA VAL A 150 -6.47 5.18 -8.33
C VAL A 150 -6.67 5.65 -6.89
N THR A 151 -6.38 4.79 -5.91
CA THR A 151 -6.44 5.11 -4.49
C THR A 151 -5.11 5.73 -4.03
N ALA A 152 -5.16 6.86 -3.33
CA ALA A 152 -3.99 7.42 -2.64
C ALA A 152 -3.75 6.69 -1.33
N VAL A 153 -2.53 6.21 -1.05
CA VAL A 153 -2.17 5.59 0.24
C VAL A 153 -1.22 6.51 0.99
N LEU A 154 -1.67 7.06 2.10
CA LEU A 154 -0.88 7.93 2.95
C LEU A 154 -0.17 7.12 4.04
N LEU A 155 1.08 7.48 4.33
CA LEU A 155 2.00 6.72 5.17
C LEU A 155 2.55 7.60 6.32
N PRO A 156 1.72 7.89 7.34
CA PRO A 156 2.08 8.83 8.40
C PRO A 156 3.31 8.40 9.21
N GLY A 157 3.55 7.08 9.32
CA GLY A 157 4.70 6.52 10.03
C GLY A 157 6.02 6.84 9.34
N ALA A 158 6.06 6.70 8.01
CA ALA A 158 7.21 7.07 7.20
C ALA A 158 7.46 8.58 7.25
N PHE A 159 6.41 9.39 7.04
CA PHE A 159 6.47 10.84 7.16
C PHE A 159 7.12 11.29 8.50
N TYR A 160 6.65 10.72 9.61
CA TYR A 160 7.17 11.03 10.95
C TYR A 160 8.62 10.59 11.14
N THR A 161 8.95 9.36 10.78
CA THR A 161 10.28 8.77 11.02
C THR A 161 11.36 9.45 10.18
N LEU A 162 11.05 9.76 8.93
CA LEU A 162 11.95 10.48 8.02
C LEU A 162 12.00 11.98 8.30
N ARG A 163 11.16 12.48 9.20
CA ARG A 163 11.03 13.93 9.54
C ARG A 163 10.67 14.76 8.30
N GLU A 164 9.80 14.21 7.46
CA GLU A 164 9.33 14.93 6.29
C GLU A 164 8.59 16.20 6.68
N THR A 165 8.67 17.21 5.83
CA THR A 165 8.00 18.50 6.04
C THR A 165 6.95 18.79 4.98
N GLN A 166 7.08 18.19 3.80
CA GLN A 166 6.08 18.27 2.73
C GLN A 166 4.94 17.31 3.02
N GLN A 167 3.78 17.85 3.36
CA GLN A 167 2.60 17.05 3.62
C GLN A 167 1.96 16.56 2.32
N PRO A 168 1.30 15.38 2.33
CA PRO A 168 0.47 14.95 1.22
C PRO A 168 -0.57 16.01 0.83
N PRO A 169 -0.90 16.17 -0.44
CA PRO A 169 -1.80 17.23 -0.94
C PRO A 169 -3.27 16.94 -0.63
N LEU A 170 -3.62 16.86 0.66
CA LEU A 170 -4.92 16.42 1.15
C LEU A 170 -6.10 17.23 0.58
N GLU A 171 -5.92 18.56 0.43
CA GLU A 171 -6.97 19.43 -0.13
C GLU A 171 -7.23 19.14 -1.61
N LEU A 172 -6.20 18.77 -2.38
CA LEU A 172 -6.37 18.31 -3.77
C LEU A 172 -7.07 16.95 -3.81
N LEU A 173 -6.66 16.00 -2.97
CA LEU A 173 -7.31 14.68 -2.87
C LEU A 173 -8.81 14.82 -2.55
N ARG A 174 -9.17 15.70 -1.62
CA ARG A 174 -10.57 16.01 -1.28
C ARG A 174 -11.32 16.65 -2.45
N ARG A 175 -10.71 17.67 -3.09
CA ARG A 175 -11.28 18.39 -4.24
C ARG A 175 -11.61 17.47 -5.38
N TYR A 176 -10.67 16.59 -5.73
CA TYR A 176 -10.82 15.63 -6.83
C TYR A 176 -11.51 14.33 -6.41
N LYS A 177 -11.86 14.18 -5.12
CA LYS A 177 -12.53 12.99 -4.55
C LYS A 177 -11.73 11.69 -4.76
N VAL A 178 -10.41 11.77 -4.71
CA VAL A 178 -9.55 10.59 -4.73
C VAL A 178 -9.78 9.79 -3.45
N PRO A 179 -10.04 8.47 -3.51
CA PRO A 179 -10.10 7.64 -2.31
C PRO A 179 -8.76 7.69 -1.56
N ILE A 180 -8.80 7.90 -0.24
CA ILE A 180 -7.60 7.99 0.60
C ILE A 180 -7.55 6.79 1.53
N ALA A 181 -6.55 5.95 1.37
CA ALA A 181 -6.21 4.88 2.31
C ALA A 181 -5.06 5.31 3.23
N ILE A 182 -4.92 4.60 4.35
CA ILE A 182 -3.84 4.78 5.33
C ILE A 182 -3.21 3.42 5.57
N ALA A 183 -1.89 3.35 5.59
CA ALA A 183 -1.15 2.14 5.89
C ALA A 183 0.02 2.40 6.86
N THR A 184 0.55 1.33 7.43
CA THR A 184 1.70 1.41 8.34
C THR A 184 3.02 1.61 7.61
N ASP A 185 3.11 1.13 6.38
CA ASP A 185 4.41 1.01 5.70
C ASP A 185 5.46 0.34 6.58
N ALA A 186 5.04 -0.70 7.33
CA ALA A 186 5.88 -1.33 8.36
C ALA A 186 7.16 -1.90 7.76
N ASN A 187 8.26 -1.20 8.00
CA ASN A 187 9.59 -1.58 7.52
C ASN A 187 10.68 -1.08 8.50
N PRO A 188 11.87 -1.69 8.51
CA PRO A 188 12.92 -1.31 9.46
C PRO A 188 13.60 0.04 9.14
N GLY A 189 13.46 0.57 7.93
CA GLY A 189 14.14 1.78 7.47
C GLY A 189 13.37 3.06 7.77
N SER A 190 12.15 3.16 7.28
CA SER A 190 11.38 4.41 7.29
C SER A 190 10.13 4.37 8.18
N SER A 191 9.63 3.19 8.60
CA SER A 191 8.43 3.09 9.43
C SER A 191 8.46 1.88 10.37
N PRO A 192 9.27 1.93 11.45
CA PRO A 192 9.46 0.79 12.36
C PRO A 192 8.28 0.61 13.33
N THR A 193 7.08 0.50 12.80
CA THR A 193 5.83 0.31 13.56
C THR A 193 4.86 -0.60 12.83
N THR A 194 4.09 -1.37 13.60
CA THR A 194 3.01 -2.21 13.08
C THR A 194 1.63 -1.75 13.54
N SER A 195 1.54 -0.63 14.27
CA SER A 195 0.29 -0.12 14.81
C SER A 195 -0.51 0.66 13.77
N LEU A 196 -1.59 0.08 13.26
CA LEU A 196 -2.51 0.77 12.36
C LEU A 196 -3.31 1.86 13.08
N LEU A 197 -3.65 1.66 14.37
CA LEU A 197 -4.33 2.67 15.18
C LEU A 197 -3.46 3.91 15.39
N LEU A 198 -2.15 3.74 15.56
CA LEU A 198 -1.22 4.86 15.59
C LEU A 198 -1.21 5.62 14.26
N MET A 199 -1.30 4.92 13.13
CA MET A 199 -1.40 5.58 11.81
C MET A 199 -2.68 6.39 11.67
N VAL A 200 -3.80 5.89 12.16
CA VAL A 200 -5.09 6.63 12.21
C VAL A 200 -4.94 7.91 13.06
N ASN A 201 -4.33 7.81 14.24
CA ASN A 201 -4.06 8.99 15.08
C ASN A 201 -3.15 10.00 14.37
N MET A 202 -2.04 9.53 13.79
CA MET A 202 -1.09 10.38 13.08
C MET A 202 -1.71 11.04 11.85
N ALA A 203 -2.55 10.35 11.09
CA ALA A 203 -3.26 10.93 9.96
C ALA A 203 -4.19 12.06 10.40
N CYS A 204 -4.90 11.90 11.54
CA CYS A 204 -5.73 12.96 12.12
C CYS A 204 -4.88 14.14 12.61
N THR A 205 -3.75 13.89 13.29
CA THR A 205 -2.95 14.93 13.94
C THR A 205 -1.97 15.63 13.00
N LEU A 206 -1.24 14.87 12.18
CA LEU A 206 -0.21 15.42 11.28
C LEU A 206 -0.84 15.92 9.97
N PHE A 207 -1.71 15.12 9.34
CA PHE A 207 -2.29 15.45 8.04
C PHE A 207 -3.65 16.14 8.13
N ARG A 208 -4.20 16.31 9.36
CA ARG A 208 -5.51 16.93 9.59
C ARG A 208 -6.66 16.24 8.86
N MET A 209 -6.59 14.92 8.77
CA MET A 209 -7.71 14.12 8.31
C MET A 209 -8.83 14.11 9.37
N LEU A 210 -10.08 14.11 8.90
CA LEU A 210 -11.20 13.87 9.80
C LEU A 210 -11.18 12.42 10.31
N PRO A 211 -11.66 12.14 11.55
CA PRO A 211 -11.74 10.75 12.03
C PRO A 211 -12.51 9.83 11.08
N SER A 212 -13.58 10.32 10.44
CA SER A 212 -14.34 9.57 9.43
C SER A 212 -13.51 9.25 8.16
N GLU A 213 -12.67 10.17 7.70
CA GLU A 213 -11.77 9.94 6.56
C GLU A 213 -10.71 8.92 6.91
N SER A 214 -10.10 9.05 8.10
CA SER A 214 -9.07 8.10 8.57
C SER A 214 -9.64 6.71 8.76
N PHE A 215 -10.86 6.59 9.29
CA PHE A 215 -11.52 5.30 9.43
C PHE A 215 -11.87 4.68 8.08
N ALA A 216 -12.41 5.45 7.13
CA ALA A 216 -12.59 4.98 5.76
C ALA A 216 -11.26 4.58 5.12
N GLY A 217 -10.17 5.27 5.49
CA GLY A 217 -8.80 5.02 5.02
C GLY A 217 -8.24 3.65 5.42
N VAL A 218 -8.66 3.10 6.55
CA VAL A 218 -8.23 1.77 7.03
C VAL A 218 -9.28 0.68 6.79
N THR A 219 -10.37 1.00 6.11
CA THR A 219 -11.47 0.08 5.81
C THR A 219 -11.74 0.02 4.31
N ILE A 220 -12.78 0.72 3.83
CA ILE A 220 -13.22 0.62 2.43
C ILE A 220 -12.18 1.13 1.43
N ASN A 221 -11.44 2.21 1.75
CA ASN A 221 -10.42 2.73 0.85
C ASN A 221 -9.16 1.85 0.86
N ALA A 222 -8.80 1.26 2.02
CA ALA A 222 -7.75 0.24 2.07
C ALA A 222 -8.12 -0.99 1.23
N ALA A 223 -9.37 -1.44 1.30
CA ALA A 223 -9.84 -2.53 0.45
C ALA A 223 -9.76 -2.19 -1.05
N LYS A 224 -10.09 -0.94 -1.45
CA LYS A 224 -9.91 -0.45 -2.83
C LYS A 224 -8.45 -0.47 -3.25
N ALA A 225 -7.54 0.01 -2.40
CA ALA A 225 -6.10 0.01 -2.67
C ALA A 225 -5.54 -1.41 -2.89
N LEU A 226 -6.26 -2.44 -2.45
CA LEU A 226 -5.94 -3.85 -2.64
C LEU A 226 -6.77 -4.53 -3.75
N GLY A 227 -7.73 -3.83 -4.37
CA GLY A 227 -8.68 -4.41 -5.34
C GLY A 227 -9.68 -5.39 -4.70
N LEU A 228 -9.94 -5.26 -3.40
CA LEU A 228 -10.74 -6.19 -2.60
C LEU A 228 -12.07 -5.58 -2.11
N ASP A 229 -12.40 -4.37 -2.51
CA ASP A 229 -13.60 -3.65 -2.05
C ASP A 229 -14.91 -4.26 -2.54
N HIS A 230 -14.86 -5.15 -3.52
CA HIS A 230 -16.00 -5.92 -4.01
C HIS A 230 -16.52 -6.93 -2.96
N ASP A 231 -15.66 -7.43 -2.05
CA ASP A 231 -16.03 -8.46 -1.08
C ASP A 231 -15.73 -8.10 0.39
N ARG A 232 -15.04 -6.99 0.67
CA ARG A 232 -14.70 -6.55 2.04
C ARG A 232 -14.52 -5.03 2.14
N GLY A 233 -14.16 -4.53 3.35
CA GLY A 233 -13.93 -3.10 3.61
C GLY A 233 -15.19 -2.34 4.06
N SER A 234 -16.37 -2.92 3.93
CA SER A 234 -17.64 -2.38 4.43
C SER A 234 -18.57 -3.50 4.88
N LEU A 235 -19.53 -3.16 5.75
CA LEU A 235 -20.55 -4.09 6.23
C LEU A 235 -21.79 -3.98 5.32
N GLU A 236 -21.80 -4.79 4.27
CA GLU A 236 -22.88 -4.85 3.27
C GLU A 236 -23.29 -6.29 3.02
N VAL A 237 -24.57 -6.49 2.65
CA VAL A 237 -25.09 -7.80 2.28
C VAL A 237 -24.33 -8.33 1.06
N GLY A 238 -23.83 -9.56 1.17
CA GLY A 238 -23.03 -10.20 0.11
C GLY A 238 -21.53 -10.10 0.27
N LYS A 239 -21.04 -9.20 1.13
CA LYS A 239 -19.61 -9.14 1.48
C LYS A 239 -19.25 -10.11 2.61
N ARG A 240 -17.96 -10.37 2.77
CA ARG A 240 -17.44 -11.22 3.86
C ARG A 240 -17.77 -10.59 5.21
N ALA A 241 -18.12 -11.42 6.17
CA ALA A 241 -18.25 -11.02 7.56
C ALA A 241 -16.86 -10.87 8.21
N ASP A 242 -16.16 -9.80 7.84
CA ASP A 242 -14.85 -9.41 8.35
C ASP A 242 -14.99 -8.04 9.04
N PHE A 243 -14.92 -8.00 10.37
CA PHE A 243 -15.03 -6.76 11.14
C PHE A 243 -14.34 -6.86 12.49
N ALA A 244 -14.00 -5.71 13.09
CA ALA A 244 -13.43 -5.60 14.43
C ALA A 244 -14.49 -5.13 15.43
N LEU A 245 -14.30 -5.54 16.69
CA LEU A 245 -15.12 -5.14 17.84
C LEU A 245 -14.26 -4.28 18.77
N TRP A 246 -14.81 -3.14 19.19
CA TRP A 246 -14.09 -2.11 19.92
C TRP A 246 -14.81 -1.74 21.22
N ASP A 247 -14.06 -1.56 22.29
CA ASP A 247 -14.55 -0.97 23.55
C ASP A 247 -14.39 0.56 23.49
N ILE A 248 -15.29 1.21 22.75
CA ILE A 248 -15.33 2.66 22.53
C ILE A 248 -16.78 3.12 22.54
N HIS A 249 -17.00 4.40 22.84
CA HIS A 249 -18.32 5.04 22.77
C HIS A 249 -18.55 5.67 21.41
N GLU A 250 -17.49 6.24 20.80
CA GLU A 250 -17.55 6.92 19.50
C GLU A 250 -16.36 6.53 18.64
N MET A 251 -16.57 6.46 17.32
CA MET A 251 -15.53 6.10 16.34
C MET A 251 -14.33 7.06 16.36
N SER A 252 -14.56 8.32 16.71
CA SER A 252 -13.51 9.34 16.84
C SER A 252 -12.43 8.98 17.88
N GLU A 253 -12.74 8.16 18.87
CA GLU A 253 -11.79 7.71 19.89
C GLU A 253 -10.62 6.92 19.29
N LEU A 254 -10.84 6.18 18.18
CA LEU A 254 -9.78 5.44 17.50
C LEU A 254 -8.68 6.35 16.91
N GLY A 255 -9.06 7.57 16.53
CA GLY A 255 -8.11 8.58 16.05
C GLY A 255 -7.55 9.51 17.16
N TYR A 256 -8.12 9.44 18.37
CA TYR A 256 -7.74 10.32 19.48
C TYR A 256 -6.63 9.74 20.36
N TRP A 257 -6.78 8.48 20.78
CA TRP A 257 -5.85 7.87 21.73
C TRP A 257 -4.51 7.48 21.07
N VAL A 258 -3.40 7.78 21.75
CA VAL A 258 -2.06 7.40 21.32
C VAL A 258 -1.63 6.16 22.12
N GLY A 259 -1.30 5.07 21.40
CA GLY A 259 -0.78 3.84 22.01
C GLY A 259 -1.79 3.02 22.79
N VAL A 260 -3.09 3.31 22.67
CA VAL A 260 -4.17 2.52 23.26
C VAL A 260 -4.77 1.60 22.20
N ASN A 261 -4.99 0.34 22.54
CA ASN A 261 -5.68 -0.61 21.67
C ASN A 261 -7.00 -1.07 22.33
N PRO A 262 -8.13 -0.45 21.97
CA PRO A 262 -9.44 -0.82 22.52
C PRO A 262 -10.09 -1.99 21.78
N CYS A 263 -9.39 -2.71 20.92
CA CYS A 263 -9.92 -3.86 20.20
C CYS A 263 -10.20 -5.01 21.19
N THR A 264 -11.45 -5.48 21.24
CA THR A 264 -11.88 -6.60 22.09
C THR A 264 -11.95 -7.92 21.35
N GLY A 265 -11.90 -7.88 20.03
CA GLY A 265 -11.93 -9.05 19.17
C GLY A 265 -12.20 -8.68 17.73
N ARG A 266 -12.17 -9.70 16.87
CA ARG A 266 -12.52 -9.54 15.45
C ARG A 266 -13.30 -10.74 14.94
N VAL A 267 -14.03 -10.53 13.87
CA VAL A 267 -14.65 -11.60 13.10
C VAL A 267 -13.95 -11.70 11.76
N LYS A 268 -13.54 -12.89 11.38
CA LYS A 268 -12.93 -13.22 10.11
C LYS A 268 -13.67 -14.34 9.42
N ASN A 269 -14.20 -14.07 8.20
CA ASN A 269 -15.06 -15.02 7.46
C ASN A 269 -16.22 -15.57 8.34
N GLY A 270 -16.83 -14.71 9.17
CA GLY A 270 -17.92 -15.09 10.06
C GLY A 270 -17.49 -15.83 11.35
N VAL A 271 -16.19 -16.04 11.58
CA VAL A 271 -15.67 -16.70 12.78
C VAL A 271 -15.11 -15.66 13.75
N TYR A 272 -15.62 -15.67 14.98
CA TYR A 272 -15.12 -14.79 16.06
C TYR A 272 -13.75 -15.22 16.56
N ILE A 273 -12.87 -14.26 16.71
CA ILE A 273 -11.50 -14.42 17.22
C ILE A 273 -11.34 -13.41 18.36
N PRO A 274 -11.23 -13.84 19.62
CA PRO A 274 -11.00 -12.95 20.76
C PRO A 274 -9.61 -12.28 20.64
N HIS A 275 -9.48 -11.12 21.30
CA HIS A 275 -8.20 -10.41 21.42
C HIS A 275 -7.30 -11.08 22.44
#